data_7bb1e389e56764fe8299112b3cc29449
#
_entry.id   7bb1e389e56764fe8299112b3cc29449
#
_cell.length_a   1.000
_cell.length_b   1.000
_cell.length_c   1.000
_cell.angle_alpha   90.00
_cell.angle_beta   90.00
_cell.angle_gamma   90.00
#
_symmetry.space_group_name_H-M   'P 1'
#
loop_
_entity.id
_entity.type
_entity.pdbx_description
1 polymer ?
#
loop_
_entity_poly.entity_id
_entity_poly.type
_entity_poly.pdbx_seq_one_letter_code
_entity_poly.pdbx_strand_id
1 'polypeptide(L)'
;ELYLLFNAGIPIPSAHILSDYYNRSRGRYYQALKQASKAGDYEQGMANFIDYAITGFVEGLQEQVTRIENVQIHIAWESFIHEIIAAHGHNETWARRRALARNLPYITNDDGFIRKSDIRYANTELAKLYEGKSQKTMTRDLNALVECHLARQQGDRYASNIELMAAFLPHSGNQA
;
A
#
# COMPACT_ATOMS: atom_id res chain seq x y z
N GLU A 1 19.90 1.02 22.89
CA GLU A 1 19.63 1.39 21.48
C GLU A 1 18.50 2.42 21.39
N LEU A 2 17.25 2.11 21.79
CA LEU A 2 16.10 3.04 21.79
C LEU A 2 16.42 4.38 22.48
N TYR A 3 17.08 4.33 23.63
CA TYR A 3 17.48 5.52 24.36
C TYR A 3 18.48 6.41 23.58
N LEU A 4 19.44 5.80 22.88
CA LEU A 4 20.41 6.54 22.05
C LEU A 4 19.74 7.20 20.85
N LEU A 5 18.84 6.49 20.16
CA LEU A 5 18.08 7.03 19.03
C LEU A 5 17.17 8.17 19.46
N PHE A 6 16.49 8.01 20.59
CA PHE A 6 15.64 9.05 21.15
C PHE A 6 16.43 10.32 21.52
N ASN A 7 17.59 10.18 22.17
CA ASN A 7 18.46 11.30 22.50
C ASN A 7 19.08 11.99 21.26
N ALA A 8 19.20 11.24 20.15
CA ALA A 8 19.60 11.78 18.86
C ALA A 8 18.44 12.50 18.11
N GLY A 9 17.27 12.64 18.74
CA GLY A 9 16.11 13.31 18.15
C GLY A 9 15.28 12.44 17.21
N ILE A 10 15.51 11.12 17.18
CA ILE A 10 14.72 10.19 16.35
C ILE A 10 13.35 9.99 17.02
N PRO A 11 12.23 10.21 16.28
CA PRO A 11 10.89 9.98 16.81
C PRO A 11 10.67 8.55 17.29
N ILE A 12 9.93 8.36 18.39
CA ILE A 12 9.66 7.06 19.01
C ILE A 12 9.14 6.01 17.98
N PRO A 13 8.22 6.32 17.07
CA PRO A 13 7.77 5.34 16.07
C PRO A 13 8.89 4.80 15.19
N SER A 14 9.89 5.65 14.87
CA SER A 14 11.04 5.25 14.05
C SER A 14 12.15 4.54 14.86
N ALA A 15 12.19 4.73 16.16
CA ALA A 15 13.21 4.11 17.01
C ALA A 15 13.08 2.57 17.10
N HIS A 16 11.89 2.01 16.82
CA HIS A 16 11.66 0.56 16.80
C HIS A 16 12.10 -0.14 15.51
N ILE A 17 12.39 0.61 14.45
CA ILE A 17 12.74 0.07 13.12
C ILE A 17 13.93 -0.87 13.22
N LEU A 18 14.96 -0.47 13.96
CA LEU A 18 16.20 -1.23 14.06
C LEU A 18 15.99 -2.54 14.81
N SER A 19 15.19 -2.54 15.87
CA SER A 19 14.84 -3.76 16.61
C SER A 19 14.06 -4.75 15.72
N ASP A 20 13.15 -4.26 14.90
CA ASP A 20 12.40 -5.08 13.94
C ASP A 20 13.32 -5.64 12.85
N TYR A 21 14.24 -4.85 12.32
CA TYR A 21 15.23 -5.29 11.34
C TYR A 21 16.12 -6.40 11.90
N TYR A 22 16.62 -6.27 13.13
CA TYR A 22 17.41 -7.30 13.78
C TYR A 22 16.62 -8.59 14.00
N ASN A 23 15.33 -8.47 14.35
CA ASN A 23 14.47 -9.63 14.54
C ASN A 23 14.21 -10.37 13.22
N ARG A 24 13.96 -9.65 12.12
CA ARG A 24 13.76 -10.22 10.78
C ARG A 24 15.05 -10.82 10.21
N SER A 25 16.22 -10.26 10.53
CA SER A 25 17.52 -10.69 10.02
C SER A 25 18.42 -11.35 11.09
N ARG A 26 17.83 -12.10 12.03
CA ARG A 26 18.51 -12.69 13.20
C ARG A 26 19.86 -13.33 12.90
N GLY A 27 19.94 -14.11 11.85
CA GLY A 27 21.19 -14.78 11.47
C GLY A 27 22.32 -13.80 11.16
N ARG A 28 22.01 -12.75 10.37
CA ARG A 28 22.95 -11.67 10.04
C ARG A 28 23.31 -10.86 11.29
N TYR A 29 22.33 -10.56 12.13
CA TYR A 29 22.56 -9.84 13.39
C TYR A 29 23.58 -10.54 14.28
N TYR A 30 23.38 -11.84 14.57
CA TYR A 30 24.34 -12.59 15.40
C TYR A 30 25.70 -12.75 14.73
N GLN A 31 25.76 -12.88 13.42
CA GLN A 31 27.02 -12.93 12.67
C GLN A 31 27.78 -11.61 12.77
N ALA A 32 27.11 -10.48 12.55
CA ALA A 32 27.70 -9.15 12.66
C ALA A 32 28.18 -8.86 14.10
N LEU A 33 27.37 -9.23 15.11
CA LEU A 33 27.74 -9.07 16.51
C LEU A 33 28.95 -9.94 16.89
N LYS A 34 29.02 -11.19 16.40
CA LYS A 34 30.17 -12.09 16.62
C LYS A 34 31.45 -11.53 15.98
N GLN A 35 31.34 -10.93 14.78
CA GLN A 35 32.49 -10.29 14.13
C GLN A 35 32.95 -9.06 14.91
N ALA A 36 32.03 -8.22 15.39
CA ALA A 36 32.34 -7.05 16.21
C ALA A 36 33.00 -7.40 17.54
N SER A 37 32.77 -8.62 18.05
CA SER A 37 33.35 -9.09 19.35
C SER A 37 34.64 -9.86 19.17
N LYS A 38 35.16 -10.03 17.94
CA LYS A 38 36.34 -10.86 17.69
C LYS A 38 37.62 -10.13 18.09
N ALA A 39 38.42 -10.73 18.95
CA ALA A 39 39.71 -10.18 19.34
C ALA A 39 40.69 -10.11 18.15
N GLY A 40 41.34 -8.98 17.96
CA GLY A 40 42.32 -8.74 16.90
C GLY A 40 41.83 -7.99 15.67
N ASP A 41 40.53 -7.85 15.51
CA ASP A 41 39.90 -7.10 14.35
C ASP A 41 38.69 -6.29 14.84
N TYR A 42 38.82 -5.72 16.04
CA TYR A 42 37.69 -5.06 16.72
C TYR A 42 37.17 -3.83 15.95
N GLU A 43 38.07 -2.99 15.40
CA GLU A 43 37.69 -1.77 14.70
C GLU A 43 36.91 -2.10 13.40
N GLN A 44 37.42 -3.03 12.61
CA GLN A 44 36.73 -3.44 11.37
C GLN A 44 35.43 -4.18 11.67
N GLY A 45 35.39 -5.04 12.67
CA GLY A 45 34.20 -5.76 13.09
C GLY A 45 33.11 -4.80 13.58
N MET A 46 33.49 -3.76 14.35
CA MET A 46 32.58 -2.72 14.83
C MET A 46 32.08 -1.86 13.67
N ALA A 47 32.93 -1.45 12.74
CA ALA A 47 32.54 -0.70 11.54
C ALA A 47 31.51 -1.47 10.71
N ASN A 48 31.74 -2.76 10.48
CA ASN A 48 30.80 -3.63 9.75
C ASN A 48 29.44 -3.77 10.48
N PHE A 49 29.46 -3.84 11.82
CA PHE A 49 28.21 -3.88 12.61
C PHE A 49 27.44 -2.57 12.51
N ILE A 50 28.12 -1.42 12.58
CA ILE A 50 27.51 -0.11 12.44
C ILE A 50 26.92 0.06 11.04
N ASP A 51 27.63 -0.33 9.99
CA ASP A 51 27.15 -0.29 8.60
C ASP A 51 25.89 -1.16 8.40
N TYR A 52 25.90 -2.38 8.94
CA TYR A 52 24.74 -3.26 8.96
C TYR A 52 23.53 -2.61 9.67
N ALA A 53 23.75 -1.95 10.81
CA ALA A 53 22.71 -1.29 11.58
C ALA A 53 22.13 -0.07 10.84
N ILE A 54 23.01 0.79 10.28
CA ILE A 54 22.59 1.96 9.51
C ILE A 54 21.81 1.54 8.26
N THR A 55 22.31 0.56 7.52
CA THR A 55 21.61 0.01 6.34
C THR A 55 20.21 -0.47 6.71
N GLY A 56 20.10 -1.27 7.77
CA GLY A 56 18.80 -1.77 8.23
C GLY A 56 17.85 -0.68 8.71
N PHE A 57 18.37 0.38 9.31
CA PHE A 57 17.57 1.52 9.73
C PHE A 57 17.03 2.30 8.53
N VAL A 58 17.87 2.56 7.52
CA VAL A 58 17.47 3.27 6.30
C VAL A 58 16.44 2.47 5.50
N GLU A 59 16.69 1.16 5.30
CA GLU A 59 15.72 0.26 4.64
C GLU A 59 14.37 0.27 5.37
N GLY A 60 14.37 0.16 6.69
CA GLY A 60 13.15 0.20 7.49
C GLY A 60 12.42 1.55 7.46
N LEU A 61 13.13 2.67 7.38
CA LEU A 61 12.53 3.99 7.16
C LEU A 61 11.84 4.08 5.79
N GLN A 62 12.50 3.60 4.75
CA GLN A 62 11.93 3.57 3.39
C GLN A 62 10.66 2.71 3.34
N GLU A 63 10.67 1.54 3.98
CA GLU A 63 9.49 0.69 4.11
C GLU A 63 8.34 1.40 4.84
N GLN A 64 8.64 2.16 5.91
CA GLN A 64 7.62 2.94 6.63
C GLN A 64 7.03 4.06 5.76
N VAL A 65 7.86 4.81 5.05
CA VAL A 65 7.39 5.86 4.13
C VAL A 65 6.45 5.27 3.09
N THR A 66 6.86 4.21 2.41
CA THR A 66 6.03 3.52 1.41
C THR A 66 4.71 3.04 2.00
N ARG A 67 4.72 2.51 3.23
CA ARG A 67 3.49 2.08 3.92
C ARG A 67 2.55 3.25 4.22
N ILE A 68 3.10 4.39 4.68
CA ILE A 68 2.32 5.60 4.95
C ILE A 68 1.71 6.15 3.66
N GLU A 69 2.48 6.24 2.58
CA GLU A 69 2.01 6.69 1.27
C GLU A 69 0.87 5.80 0.75
N ASN A 70 1.01 4.49 0.84
CA ASN A 70 -0.04 3.56 0.45
C ASN A 70 -1.33 3.76 1.27
N VAL A 71 -1.22 3.94 2.59
CA VAL A 71 -2.39 4.22 3.44
C VAL A 71 -3.05 5.55 3.05
N GLN A 72 -2.27 6.59 2.79
CA GLN A 72 -2.77 7.89 2.36
C GLN A 72 -3.49 7.81 1.01
N ILE A 73 -2.93 7.06 0.04
CA ILE A 73 -3.58 6.81 -1.25
C ILE A 73 -4.95 6.16 -1.05
N HIS A 74 -5.05 5.15 -0.20
CA HIS A 74 -6.32 4.47 0.06
C HIS A 74 -7.34 5.36 0.78
N ILE A 75 -6.92 6.18 1.74
CA ILE A 75 -7.80 7.17 2.40
C ILE A 75 -8.31 8.19 1.38
N ALA A 76 -7.44 8.73 0.55
CA ALA A 76 -7.81 9.67 -0.50
C ALA A 76 -8.78 9.02 -1.51
N TRP A 77 -8.55 7.77 -1.87
CA TRP A 77 -9.43 7.00 -2.76
C TRP A 77 -10.83 6.81 -2.18
N GLU A 78 -10.95 6.42 -0.91
CA GLU A 78 -12.23 6.29 -0.22
C GLU A 78 -12.98 7.63 -0.17
N SER A 79 -12.28 8.72 0.11
CA SER A 79 -12.84 10.07 0.12
C SER A 79 -13.33 10.49 -1.27
N PHE A 80 -12.55 10.21 -2.31
CA PHE A 80 -12.91 10.50 -3.69
C PHE A 80 -14.14 9.70 -4.15
N ILE A 81 -14.19 8.39 -3.85
CA ILE A 81 -15.39 7.58 -4.11
C ILE A 81 -16.61 8.18 -3.38
N HIS A 82 -16.45 8.57 -2.12
CA HIS A 82 -17.55 9.13 -1.33
C HIS A 82 -18.08 10.42 -1.97
N GLU A 83 -17.22 11.33 -2.38
CA GLU A 83 -17.57 12.60 -3.01
C GLU A 83 -18.34 12.39 -4.33
N ILE A 84 -17.80 11.54 -5.21
CA ILE A 84 -18.46 11.21 -6.49
C ILE A 84 -19.84 10.59 -6.25
N ILE A 85 -19.97 9.64 -5.34
CA ILE A 85 -21.23 8.95 -5.06
C ILE A 85 -22.25 9.89 -4.41
N ALA A 86 -21.83 10.78 -3.51
CA ALA A 86 -22.72 11.77 -2.87
C ALA A 86 -23.39 12.68 -3.90
N ALA A 87 -22.70 13.04 -4.99
CA ALA A 87 -23.25 13.82 -6.08
C ALA A 87 -24.35 13.11 -6.89
N HIS A 88 -24.42 11.77 -6.84
CA HIS A 88 -25.37 10.94 -7.61
C HIS A 88 -26.56 10.41 -6.80
N GLY A 89 -26.61 10.71 -5.47
CA GLY A 89 -27.68 10.31 -4.57
C GLY A 89 -27.54 8.89 -3.99
N HIS A 90 -28.37 8.59 -2.98
CA HIS A 90 -28.31 7.37 -2.19
C HIS A 90 -29.36 6.36 -2.66
N ASN A 91 -29.05 5.54 -3.67
CA ASN A 91 -29.89 4.44 -4.11
C ASN A 91 -29.10 3.12 -4.22
N GLU A 92 -29.80 1.99 -4.31
CA GLU A 92 -29.17 0.66 -4.38
C GLU A 92 -28.15 0.53 -5.52
N THR A 93 -28.40 1.17 -6.65
CA THR A 93 -27.48 1.12 -7.81
C THR A 93 -26.17 1.80 -7.47
N TRP A 94 -26.19 2.98 -6.87
CA TRP A 94 -24.97 3.68 -6.47
C TRP A 94 -24.30 3.05 -5.24
N ALA A 95 -25.07 2.44 -4.33
CA ALA A 95 -24.49 1.63 -3.25
C ALA A 95 -23.67 0.44 -3.81
N ARG A 96 -24.21 -0.26 -4.82
CA ARG A 96 -23.52 -1.35 -5.52
C ARG A 96 -22.27 -0.86 -6.27
N ARG A 97 -22.37 0.25 -7.01
CA ARG A 97 -21.23 0.89 -7.70
C ARG A 97 -20.13 1.32 -6.73
N ARG A 98 -20.51 1.86 -5.58
CA ARG A 98 -19.57 2.19 -4.50
C ARG A 98 -18.78 0.98 -4.06
N ALA A 99 -19.47 -0.11 -3.75
CA ALA A 99 -18.81 -1.34 -3.35
C ALA A 99 -17.89 -1.88 -4.45
N LEU A 100 -18.31 -1.81 -5.73
CA LEU A 100 -17.47 -2.20 -6.85
C LEU A 100 -16.21 -1.32 -6.95
N ALA A 101 -16.33 0.00 -6.87
CA ALA A 101 -15.19 0.93 -6.92
C ALA A 101 -14.19 0.70 -5.79
N ARG A 102 -14.68 0.42 -4.56
CA ARG A 102 -13.85 0.10 -3.40
C ARG A 102 -13.08 -1.20 -3.56
N ASN A 103 -13.68 -2.19 -4.19
CA ASN A 103 -13.07 -3.51 -4.37
C ASN A 103 -12.09 -3.58 -5.54
N LEU A 104 -12.27 -2.76 -6.60
CA LEU A 104 -11.45 -2.80 -7.80
C LEU A 104 -9.93 -2.78 -7.54
N PRO A 105 -9.37 -1.96 -6.62
CA PRO A 105 -7.92 -1.95 -6.37
C PRO A 105 -7.35 -3.28 -5.86
N TYR A 106 -8.19 -4.12 -5.25
CA TYR A 106 -7.77 -5.35 -4.55
C TYR A 106 -8.03 -6.64 -5.33
N ILE A 107 -8.74 -6.56 -6.46
CA ILE A 107 -9.16 -7.72 -7.24
C ILE A 107 -8.49 -7.80 -8.61
N THR A 108 -7.57 -6.89 -8.90
CA THR A 108 -6.79 -6.90 -10.14
C THR A 108 -5.70 -7.95 -10.12
N ASN A 109 -5.31 -8.44 -11.30
CA ASN A 109 -4.17 -9.32 -11.49
C ASN A 109 -2.84 -8.54 -11.41
N ASP A 110 -1.70 -9.22 -11.61
CA ASP A 110 -0.37 -8.63 -11.56
C ASP A 110 -0.17 -7.49 -12.57
N ASP A 111 -0.93 -7.47 -13.68
CA ASP A 111 -0.94 -6.40 -14.66
C ASP A 111 -1.84 -5.21 -14.29
N GLY A 112 -2.42 -5.20 -13.10
CA GLY A 112 -3.30 -4.16 -12.57
C GLY A 112 -4.72 -4.16 -13.14
N PHE A 113 -5.11 -5.17 -13.92
CA PHE A 113 -6.43 -5.27 -14.55
C PHE A 113 -7.15 -6.58 -14.17
N ILE A 114 -8.48 -6.55 -14.23
CA ILE A 114 -9.34 -7.73 -14.09
C ILE A 114 -10.32 -7.82 -15.26
N ARG A 115 -10.61 -9.02 -15.76
CA ARG A 115 -11.65 -9.23 -16.78
C ARG A 115 -13.03 -9.03 -16.19
N LYS A 116 -13.92 -8.44 -16.97
CA LYS A 116 -15.32 -8.23 -16.56
C LYS A 116 -16.01 -9.53 -16.10
N SER A 117 -15.74 -10.65 -16.75
CA SER A 117 -16.29 -11.96 -16.37
C SER A 117 -15.94 -12.39 -14.96
N ASP A 118 -14.74 -12.00 -14.50
CA ASP A 118 -14.12 -12.52 -13.28
C ASP A 118 -14.46 -11.65 -12.06
N ILE A 119 -14.85 -10.39 -12.28
CA ILE A 119 -15.16 -9.42 -11.21
C ILE A 119 -16.17 -9.96 -10.21
N ARG A 120 -17.27 -10.59 -10.69
CA ARG A 120 -18.33 -11.13 -9.83
C ARG A 120 -17.83 -12.25 -8.91
N TYR A 121 -16.77 -12.95 -9.29
CA TYR A 121 -16.21 -14.07 -8.55
C TYR A 121 -14.95 -13.74 -7.77
N ALA A 122 -14.49 -12.49 -7.86
CA ALA A 122 -13.24 -12.06 -7.27
C ALA A 122 -13.24 -12.11 -5.74
N ASN A 123 -14.40 -11.83 -5.11
CA ASN A 123 -14.58 -11.98 -3.67
C ASN A 123 -16.04 -12.20 -3.28
N THR A 124 -16.27 -12.54 -2.02
CA THR A 124 -17.59 -12.87 -1.48
C THR A 124 -18.57 -11.69 -1.49
N GLU A 125 -18.07 -10.46 -1.28
CA GLU A 125 -18.90 -9.25 -1.30
C GLU A 125 -19.47 -9.01 -2.69
N LEU A 126 -18.63 -9.02 -3.72
CA LEU A 126 -19.06 -8.82 -5.11
C LEU A 126 -19.94 -9.96 -5.60
N ALA A 127 -19.66 -11.22 -5.20
CA ALA A 127 -20.51 -12.34 -5.53
C ALA A 127 -21.95 -12.13 -5.03
N LYS A 128 -22.12 -11.69 -3.77
CA LYS A 128 -23.43 -11.38 -3.20
C LYS A 128 -24.11 -10.19 -3.87
N LEU A 129 -23.37 -9.10 -4.12
CA LEU A 129 -23.91 -7.87 -4.74
C LEU A 129 -24.43 -8.09 -6.17
N TYR A 130 -23.80 -9.02 -6.89
CA TYR A 130 -24.17 -9.36 -8.26
C TYR A 130 -24.93 -10.69 -8.38
N GLU A 131 -25.34 -11.30 -7.26
CA GLU A 131 -26.21 -12.47 -7.25
C GLU A 131 -27.54 -12.12 -7.94
N GLY A 132 -27.98 -12.98 -8.86
CA GLY A 132 -29.20 -12.74 -9.66
C GLY A 132 -29.16 -11.56 -10.64
N LYS A 133 -28.07 -10.81 -10.71
CA LYS A 133 -27.93 -9.69 -11.66
C LYS A 133 -27.38 -10.18 -13.01
N SER A 134 -27.87 -9.57 -14.11
CA SER A 134 -27.39 -9.88 -15.44
C SER A 134 -26.00 -9.31 -15.73
N GLN A 135 -25.30 -9.86 -16.72
CA GLN A 135 -24.04 -9.30 -17.24
C GLN A 135 -24.20 -7.85 -17.74
N LYS A 136 -25.39 -7.51 -18.23
CA LYS A 136 -25.72 -6.16 -18.65
C LYS A 136 -25.72 -5.16 -17.47
N THR A 137 -26.13 -5.61 -16.29
CA THR A 137 -26.04 -4.79 -15.06
C THR A 137 -24.60 -4.50 -14.70
N MET A 138 -23.71 -5.51 -14.70
CA MET A 138 -22.27 -5.34 -14.45
C MET A 138 -21.66 -4.35 -15.44
N THR A 139 -21.98 -4.49 -16.73
CA THR A 139 -21.46 -3.58 -17.77
C THR A 139 -21.91 -2.14 -17.53
N ARG A 140 -23.18 -1.91 -17.16
CA ARG A 140 -23.67 -0.57 -16.86
C ARG A 140 -23.00 0.05 -15.64
N ASP A 141 -22.74 -0.76 -14.61
CA ASP A 141 -22.07 -0.28 -13.41
C ASP A 141 -20.61 0.08 -13.70
N LEU A 142 -19.88 -0.77 -14.43
CA LEU A 142 -18.51 -0.50 -14.84
C LEU A 142 -18.39 0.75 -15.72
N ASN A 143 -19.29 0.89 -16.73
CA ASN A 143 -19.29 2.07 -17.59
C ASN A 143 -19.53 3.36 -16.77
N ALA A 144 -20.47 3.34 -15.82
CA ALA A 144 -20.70 4.48 -14.95
C ALA A 144 -19.47 4.81 -14.08
N LEU A 145 -18.70 3.80 -13.61
CA LEU A 145 -17.46 4.04 -12.89
C LEU A 145 -16.37 4.63 -13.80
N VAL A 146 -16.32 4.22 -15.06
CA VAL A 146 -15.39 4.81 -16.05
C VAL A 146 -15.77 6.27 -16.34
N GLU A 147 -17.04 6.57 -16.55
CA GLU A 147 -17.55 7.94 -16.73
C GLU A 147 -17.24 8.86 -15.55
N CYS A 148 -17.27 8.30 -14.33
CA CYS A 148 -16.94 9.01 -13.11
C CYS A 148 -15.43 9.03 -12.78
N HIS A 149 -14.57 8.54 -13.65
CA HIS A 149 -13.13 8.41 -13.42
C HIS A 149 -12.72 7.53 -12.23
N LEU A 150 -13.65 6.70 -11.74
CA LEU A 150 -13.37 5.71 -10.68
C LEU A 150 -12.77 4.41 -11.22
N ALA A 151 -12.94 4.15 -12.52
CA ALA A 151 -12.33 3.00 -13.18
C ALA A 151 -11.74 3.40 -14.53
N ARG A 152 -10.78 2.62 -15.01
CA ARG A 152 -10.26 2.67 -16.39
C ARG A 152 -10.54 1.35 -17.09
N GLN A 153 -10.74 1.41 -18.40
CA GLN A 153 -11.08 0.25 -19.23
C GLN A 153 -10.04 0.04 -20.31
N GLN A 154 -9.67 -1.21 -20.52
CA GLN A 154 -8.84 -1.65 -21.63
C GLN A 154 -9.46 -2.91 -22.28
N GLY A 155 -10.22 -2.71 -23.35
CA GLY A 155 -11.00 -3.80 -23.97
C GLY A 155 -12.09 -4.33 -23.02
N ASP A 156 -12.00 -5.62 -22.65
CA ASP A 156 -12.90 -6.27 -21.70
C ASP A 156 -12.38 -6.29 -20.26
N ARG A 157 -11.26 -5.62 -20.01
CA ARG A 157 -10.60 -5.54 -18.69
C ARG A 157 -10.76 -4.18 -18.06
N TYR A 158 -10.81 -4.18 -16.74
CA TYR A 158 -11.02 -2.99 -15.90
C TYR A 158 -10.00 -2.92 -14.79
N ALA A 159 -9.65 -1.69 -14.41
CA ALA A 159 -8.79 -1.38 -13.30
C ALA A 159 -9.37 -0.20 -12.51
N SER A 160 -9.00 -0.05 -11.24
CA SER A 160 -9.29 1.18 -10.51
C SER A 160 -8.43 2.33 -11.04
N ASN A 161 -8.88 3.55 -10.79
CA ASN A 161 -8.12 4.77 -11.07
C ASN A 161 -7.42 5.32 -9.81
N ILE A 162 -7.16 4.46 -8.82
CA ILE A 162 -6.57 4.83 -7.52
C ILE A 162 -5.23 5.56 -7.69
N GLU A 163 -4.50 5.29 -8.75
CA GLU A 163 -3.22 5.95 -9.07
C GLU A 163 -3.35 7.48 -9.20
N LEU A 164 -4.54 7.99 -9.57
CA LEU A 164 -4.80 9.43 -9.58
C LEU A 164 -4.60 10.06 -8.21
N MET A 165 -4.80 9.29 -7.14
CA MET A 165 -4.64 9.78 -5.77
C MET A 165 -3.17 10.08 -5.42
N ALA A 166 -2.23 9.43 -6.08
CA ALA A 166 -0.81 9.71 -5.88
C ALA A 166 -0.44 11.17 -6.25
N ALA A 167 -1.16 11.77 -7.23
CA ALA A 167 -0.95 13.17 -7.61
C ALA A 167 -1.37 14.19 -6.53
N PHE A 168 -2.19 13.77 -5.56
CA PHE A 168 -2.67 14.62 -4.46
C PHE A 168 -1.85 14.43 -3.18
N LEU A 169 -0.94 13.45 -3.15
CA LEU A 169 -0.04 13.29 -2.02
C LEU A 169 1.01 14.40 -2.04
N PRO A 170 1.38 14.93 -0.86
CA PRO A 170 2.56 15.77 -0.76
C PRO A 170 3.74 14.95 -1.28
N HIS A 171 4.37 15.42 -2.34
CA HIS A 171 5.60 14.79 -2.82
C HIS A 171 6.58 14.82 -1.65
N SER A 172 6.98 13.65 -1.17
CA SER A 172 8.15 13.53 -0.30
C SER A 172 9.33 14.00 -1.16
N GLY A 173 9.60 15.33 -1.03
CA GLY A 173 10.53 16.01 -1.89
C GLY A 173 11.90 15.35 -1.81
N ASN A 174 12.30 14.74 -2.89
CA ASN A 174 13.68 14.52 -3.22
C ASN A 174 14.28 15.91 -3.53
N GLN A 175 14.47 16.74 -2.48
CA GLN A 175 15.35 17.88 -2.53
C GLN A 175 16.67 17.41 -1.93
N ALA A 176 17.50 16.88 -2.83
CA ALA A 176 18.92 16.71 -2.59
C ALA A 176 19.60 18.07 -2.45
#